data_7a4aa67b10206993fa8f910c5ebf64ae
#
_entry.id   7a4aa67b10206993fa8f910c5ebf64ae
#
_cell.length_a   1.000
_cell.length_b   1.000
_cell.length_c   1.000
_cell.angle_alpha   90.00
_cell.angle_beta   90.00
_cell.angle_gamma   90.00
#
_symmetry.space_group_name_H-M   'P 1'
#
loop_
_entity.id
_entity.type
_entity.pdbx_description
1 polymer ?
#
loop_
_entity_poly.entity_id
_entity_poly.type
_entity_poly.pdbx_seq_one_letter_code
_entity_poly.pdbx_strand_id
1 'polypeptide(L)'
;MCYLLFAINYRSGTCWDYSTLSYFEAEILKKTGKTYDLCESFVANKTYMDRAIQVVRLHGDCQFAQGGSAYDPLYCLQHYGICPEDAMPFPGSLYGDSLNNFNEFFSILEPYVAAVAKSSASKISKQWKVGFQGVLDAYLGECPESFKYEGKTYTPKTFAASLGLNFDDYVTVTSYTHHPFWTQFAVEVQDNWRLPLSWNVPMEDMMRIIDNALENGYCIAWGGDVSEEGFTRTGLAYAIDTKKAQSLAGSDMARWLKLTRTQKTSMLDSLGCTVPEIVPTQEMRQERFDNWELTDDHGMLIFGIAKDQNGKEYYMVKNSWGETGDYKGIWYMTKNFIAANTMDYMVNKNAIPKDIRKKMGI
;
A
#
# COMPACT_ATOMS: atom_id res chain seq x y z
N MET A 1 19.80 1.54 -8.41
CA MET A 1 18.86 0.72 -9.22
C MET A 1 18.26 -0.27 -8.22
N CYS A 2 16.97 -0.10 -7.85
CA CYS A 2 16.31 -1.05 -6.95
C CYS A 2 16.16 -2.39 -7.69
N TYR A 3 16.58 -3.48 -7.08
CA TYR A 3 16.24 -4.82 -7.54
C TYR A 3 14.78 -5.06 -7.14
N LEU A 4 13.90 -5.23 -8.11
CA LEU A 4 12.49 -5.40 -7.87
C LEU A 4 12.13 -6.88 -8.10
N LEU A 5 11.88 -7.62 -7.02
CA LEU A 5 11.14 -8.86 -7.10
C LEU A 5 9.66 -8.54 -7.39
N PHE A 6 9.06 -9.19 -8.38
CA PHE A 6 7.63 -9.03 -8.69
C PHE A 6 6.84 -10.14 -8.01
N ALA A 7 6.57 -9.95 -6.72
CA ALA A 7 5.60 -10.79 -6.02
C ALA A 7 4.16 -10.44 -6.46
N ILE A 8 3.24 -11.41 -6.39
CA ILE A 8 1.89 -11.28 -6.94
C ILE A 8 0.86 -11.47 -5.82
N ASN A 9 0.14 -10.40 -5.47
CA ASN A 9 -0.97 -10.51 -4.52
C ASN A 9 -2.28 -11.05 -5.12
N TYR A 10 -2.38 -11.14 -6.43
CA TYR A 10 -3.49 -11.68 -7.25
C TYR A 10 -4.89 -11.24 -6.79
N ARG A 11 -5.64 -12.09 -6.06
CA ARG A 11 -6.99 -11.82 -5.52
C ARG A 11 -6.99 -11.78 -3.99
N SER A 12 -5.96 -11.22 -3.40
CA SER A 12 -5.91 -10.87 -1.99
C SER A 12 -5.92 -9.36 -1.83
N GLY A 13 -6.57 -8.85 -0.81
CA GLY A 13 -6.52 -7.44 -0.44
C GLY A 13 -5.28 -7.09 0.38
N THR A 14 -4.11 -7.68 0.03
CA THR A 14 -2.83 -7.52 0.76
C THR A 14 -1.84 -6.61 0.05
N CYS A 15 -2.32 -5.73 -0.83
CA CYS A 15 -1.46 -4.76 -1.54
C CYS A 15 -0.60 -3.91 -0.59
N TRP A 16 -1.15 -3.56 0.58
CA TRP A 16 -0.46 -2.84 1.66
C TRP A 16 0.78 -3.60 2.16
N ASP A 17 0.72 -4.92 2.22
CA ASP A 17 1.80 -5.80 2.67
C ASP A 17 2.89 -5.91 1.60
N TYR A 18 2.51 -6.33 0.40
CA TYR A 18 3.42 -6.48 -0.75
C TYR A 18 4.17 -5.19 -1.09
N SER A 19 3.48 -4.05 -1.10
CA SER A 19 4.11 -2.76 -1.39
C SER A 19 5.08 -2.34 -0.30
N THR A 20 4.73 -2.56 0.96
CA THR A 20 5.55 -2.14 2.10
C THR A 20 6.73 -3.08 2.33
N LEU A 21 6.57 -4.40 2.15
CA LEU A 21 7.72 -5.30 2.20
C LEU A 21 8.69 -5.03 1.06
N SER A 22 8.21 -4.79 -0.17
CA SER A 22 9.06 -4.31 -1.27
C SER A 22 9.80 -3.00 -0.94
N TYR A 23 9.16 -2.10 -0.18
CA TYR A 23 9.82 -0.89 0.32
C TYR A 23 10.94 -1.22 1.31
N PHE A 24 10.72 -2.09 2.29
CA PHE A 24 11.77 -2.50 3.23
C PHE A 24 12.89 -3.27 2.55
N GLU A 25 12.61 -4.11 1.57
CA GLU A 25 13.62 -4.79 0.75
C GLU A 25 14.52 -3.78 0.01
N ALA A 26 13.93 -2.71 -0.54
CA ALA A 26 14.67 -1.62 -1.16
C ALA A 26 15.55 -0.85 -0.14
N GLU A 27 15.05 -0.61 1.06
CA GLU A 27 15.80 0.00 2.17
C GLU A 27 16.98 -0.87 2.61
N ILE A 28 16.75 -2.18 2.74
CA ILE A 28 17.81 -3.15 3.08
C ILE A 28 18.87 -3.19 1.97
N LEU A 29 18.45 -3.27 0.71
CA LEU A 29 19.35 -3.25 -0.45
C LEU A 29 20.20 -1.97 -0.46
N LYS A 30 19.58 -0.81 -0.27
CA LYS A 30 20.29 0.49 -0.20
C LYS A 30 21.33 0.50 0.90
N LYS A 31 21.00 -0.05 2.07
CA LYS A 31 21.85 -0.01 3.27
C LYS A 31 22.95 -1.06 3.26
N THR A 32 22.66 -2.25 2.78
CA THR A 32 23.53 -3.43 2.93
C THR A 32 24.12 -3.95 1.63
N GLY A 33 23.55 -3.57 0.49
CA GLY A 33 23.87 -4.14 -0.83
C GLY A 33 23.33 -5.56 -1.04
N LYS A 34 22.51 -6.10 -0.10
CA LYS A 34 21.93 -7.44 -0.17
C LYS A 34 20.47 -7.37 -0.54
N THR A 35 20.03 -8.35 -1.32
CA THR A 35 18.62 -8.57 -1.65
C THR A 35 18.01 -9.60 -0.70
N TYR A 36 16.75 -9.38 -0.33
CA TYR A 36 15.95 -10.30 0.47
C TYR A 36 14.58 -10.42 -0.18
N ASP A 37 13.94 -11.54 0.05
CA ASP A 37 12.54 -11.84 -0.25
C ASP A 37 11.84 -12.08 1.09
N LEU A 38 11.08 -11.09 1.56
CA LEU A 38 10.45 -11.11 2.88
C LEU A 38 9.04 -11.69 2.76
N CYS A 39 8.63 -12.49 3.72
CA CYS A 39 7.41 -13.28 3.66
C CYS A 39 6.15 -12.46 4.01
N GLU A 40 5.32 -12.16 3.00
CA GLU A 40 4.03 -11.49 3.17
C GLU A 40 3.03 -12.34 3.97
N SER A 41 3.04 -13.65 3.78
CA SER A 41 2.16 -14.56 4.53
C SER A 41 2.41 -14.49 6.04
N PHE A 42 3.67 -14.27 6.47
CA PHE A 42 4.00 -14.07 7.87
C PHE A 42 3.37 -12.78 8.41
N VAL A 43 3.48 -11.69 7.67
CA VAL A 43 2.92 -10.39 8.07
C VAL A 43 1.39 -10.44 8.10
N ALA A 44 0.76 -11.01 7.06
CA ALA A 44 -0.69 -11.18 6.99
C ALA A 44 -1.22 -12.04 8.15
N ASN A 45 -0.56 -13.16 8.50
CA ASN A 45 -0.94 -14.03 9.62
C ASN A 45 -0.96 -13.25 10.94
N LYS A 46 0.11 -12.51 11.25
CA LYS A 46 0.18 -11.71 12.50
C LYS A 46 -0.81 -10.56 12.51
N THR A 47 -0.94 -9.86 11.40
CA THR A 47 -1.81 -8.69 11.26
C THR A 47 -3.29 -9.08 11.39
N TYR A 48 -3.74 -10.15 10.74
CA TYR A 48 -5.13 -10.58 10.83
C TYR A 48 -5.50 -11.10 12.23
N MET A 49 -4.58 -11.77 12.95
CA MET A 49 -4.79 -12.11 14.35
C MET A 49 -4.98 -10.86 15.22
N ASP A 50 -4.13 -9.87 15.06
CA ASP A 50 -4.23 -8.62 15.82
C ASP A 50 -5.53 -7.87 15.51
N ARG A 51 -5.92 -7.78 14.23
CA ARG A 51 -7.17 -7.13 13.80
C ARG A 51 -8.38 -7.86 14.37
N ALA A 52 -8.39 -9.20 14.36
CA ALA A 52 -9.45 -10.00 14.97
C ALA A 52 -9.56 -9.73 16.47
N ILE A 53 -8.43 -9.66 17.18
CA ILE A 53 -8.39 -9.33 18.61
C ILE A 53 -8.97 -7.93 18.86
N GLN A 54 -8.66 -6.94 18.04
CA GLN A 54 -9.17 -5.58 18.15
C GLN A 54 -10.69 -5.54 17.92
N VAL A 55 -11.17 -6.17 16.85
CA VAL A 55 -12.61 -6.25 16.55
C VAL A 55 -13.39 -6.89 17.71
N VAL A 56 -12.87 -7.98 18.28
CA VAL A 56 -13.49 -8.63 19.44
C VAL A 56 -13.47 -7.73 20.68
N ARG A 57 -12.38 -7.00 20.94
CA ARG A 57 -12.29 -6.04 22.06
C ARG A 57 -13.26 -4.87 21.92
N LEU A 58 -13.51 -4.44 20.68
CA LEU A 58 -14.45 -3.36 20.34
C LEU A 58 -15.89 -3.87 20.11
N HIS A 59 -16.19 -5.13 20.49
CA HIS A 59 -17.50 -5.74 20.36
C HIS A 59 -18.09 -5.70 18.94
N GLY A 60 -17.24 -5.66 17.92
CA GLY A 60 -17.62 -5.62 16.51
C GLY A 60 -17.91 -4.21 15.98
N ASP A 61 -17.60 -3.15 16.73
CA ASP A 61 -17.78 -1.76 16.30
C ASP A 61 -16.63 -1.25 15.40
N CYS A 62 -15.85 -2.16 14.83
CA CYS A 62 -14.91 -1.88 13.77
C CYS A 62 -14.89 -3.03 12.74
N GLN A 63 -14.46 -2.74 11.54
CA GLN A 63 -14.47 -3.70 10.45
C GLN A 63 -13.29 -4.69 10.55
N PHE A 64 -13.57 -5.98 10.36
CA PHE A 64 -12.57 -6.98 10.04
C PHE A 64 -12.55 -7.14 8.51
N ALA A 65 -11.44 -6.79 7.85
CA ALA A 65 -11.30 -6.82 6.40
C ALA A 65 -9.87 -7.18 5.98
N GLN A 66 -9.66 -7.38 4.68
CA GLN A 66 -8.35 -7.76 4.12
C GLN A 66 -7.35 -6.61 4.07
N GLY A 67 -7.82 -5.38 3.92
CA GLY A 67 -6.99 -4.20 3.77
C GLY A 67 -6.18 -3.87 5.03
N GLY A 68 -5.22 -3.00 4.87
CA GLY A 68 -4.32 -2.53 5.92
C GLY A 68 -3.49 -1.35 5.41
N SER A 69 -2.63 -0.83 6.25
CA SER A 69 -1.77 0.31 5.94
C SER A 69 -0.29 -0.08 5.88
N ALA A 70 0.55 0.80 5.35
CA ALA A 70 2.00 0.61 5.37
C ALA A 70 2.58 0.47 6.80
N TYR A 71 1.83 0.88 7.81
CA TYR A 71 2.23 0.70 9.21
C TYR A 71 2.11 -0.75 9.68
N ASP A 72 1.23 -1.57 9.12
CA ASP A 72 1.03 -2.95 9.57
C ASP A 72 2.28 -3.82 9.38
N PRO A 73 2.98 -3.84 8.21
CA PRO A 73 4.26 -4.52 8.10
C PRO A 73 5.34 -3.93 9.00
N LEU A 74 5.42 -2.60 9.15
CA LEU A 74 6.37 -1.97 10.08
C LEU A 74 6.13 -2.46 11.51
N TYR A 75 4.87 -2.46 11.96
CA TYR A 75 4.48 -2.97 13.27
C TYR A 75 4.85 -4.45 13.43
N CYS A 76 4.61 -5.26 12.39
CA CYS A 76 4.95 -6.68 12.41
C CYS A 76 6.46 -6.89 12.58
N LEU A 77 7.30 -6.21 11.80
CA LEU A 77 8.76 -6.29 11.91
C LEU A 77 9.25 -5.89 13.30
N GLN A 78 8.69 -4.84 13.88
CA GLN A 78 9.05 -4.36 15.23
C GLN A 78 8.65 -5.36 16.33
N HIS A 79 7.44 -5.91 16.28
CA HIS A 79 6.84 -6.63 17.40
C HIS A 79 6.93 -8.14 17.28
N TYR A 80 6.87 -8.68 16.07
CA TYR A 80 6.87 -10.12 15.76
C TYR A 80 8.16 -10.57 15.07
N GLY A 81 8.82 -9.65 14.36
CA GLY A 81 9.90 -9.96 13.45
C GLY A 81 9.40 -10.29 12.06
N ILE A 82 10.22 -10.99 11.29
CA ILE A 82 9.93 -11.43 9.91
C ILE A 82 10.73 -12.69 9.60
N CYS A 83 10.32 -13.45 8.60
CA CYS A 83 11.11 -14.51 7.99
C CYS A 83 11.28 -14.26 6.49
N PRO A 84 12.25 -14.89 5.81
CA PRO A 84 12.30 -14.92 4.37
C PRO A 84 11.17 -15.80 3.82
N GLU A 85 10.74 -15.57 2.58
CA GLU A 85 9.64 -16.31 1.93
C GLU A 85 9.88 -17.83 1.98
N ASP A 86 11.09 -18.29 1.69
CA ASP A 86 11.45 -19.72 1.72
C ASP A 86 11.26 -20.41 3.09
N ALA A 87 11.19 -19.64 4.19
CA ALA A 87 11.03 -20.19 5.54
C ALA A 87 9.57 -20.43 5.94
N MET A 88 8.63 -19.85 5.19
CA MET A 88 7.18 -20.00 5.39
C MET A 88 6.50 -20.12 4.03
N PRO A 89 6.71 -21.23 3.31
CA PRO A 89 6.17 -21.38 1.97
C PRO A 89 4.63 -21.32 2.01
N PHE A 90 4.08 -20.51 1.13
CA PHE A 90 2.63 -20.37 0.99
C PHE A 90 1.98 -21.70 0.62
N PRO A 91 0.89 -22.14 1.32
CA PRO A 91 0.27 -23.45 1.08
C PRO A 91 -0.35 -23.62 -0.32
N GLY A 92 -0.43 -22.55 -1.08
CA GLY A 92 -1.08 -22.50 -2.39
C GLY A 92 -2.53 -22.01 -2.28
N SER A 93 -3.03 -21.56 -3.42
CA SER A 93 -4.44 -21.17 -3.52
C SER A 93 -5.36 -22.39 -3.55
N LEU A 94 -6.66 -22.13 -3.48
CA LEU A 94 -7.73 -23.11 -3.60
C LEU A 94 -7.58 -24.01 -4.84
N TYR A 95 -6.88 -23.58 -5.87
CA TYR A 95 -6.71 -24.23 -7.15
C TYR A 95 -5.34 -24.90 -7.33
N GLY A 96 -4.52 -24.95 -6.28
CA GLY A 96 -3.20 -25.58 -6.31
C GLY A 96 -2.14 -24.81 -7.10
N ASP A 97 -2.41 -23.56 -7.44
CA ASP A 97 -1.43 -22.63 -8.00
C ASP A 97 -0.75 -21.81 -6.86
N SER A 98 0.31 -21.10 -7.20
CA SER A 98 1.03 -20.23 -6.28
C SER A 98 0.38 -18.85 -6.09
N LEU A 99 -0.86 -18.68 -6.52
CA LEU A 99 -1.55 -17.38 -6.51
C LEU A 99 -2.41 -17.21 -5.27
N ASN A 100 -2.32 -16.05 -4.62
CA ASN A 100 -3.12 -15.70 -3.44
C ASN A 100 -4.58 -15.41 -3.83
N ASN A 101 -5.53 -16.24 -3.37
CA ASN A 101 -6.96 -16.00 -3.52
C ASN A 101 -7.66 -16.09 -2.16
N PHE A 102 -7.98 -14.94 -1.60
CA PHE A 102 -8.54 -14.84 -0.25
C PHE A 102 -10.08 -14.82 -0.19
N ASN A 103 -10.76 -15.08 -1.33
CA ASN A 103 -12.23 -15.07 -1.35
C ASN A 103 -12.84 -16.09 -0.37
N GLU A 104 -12.41 -17.37 -0.44
CA GLU A 104 -12.89 -18.41 0.49
C GLU A 104 -12.39 -18.11 1.91
N PHE A 105 -11.13 -17.79 2.06
CA PHE A 105 -10.47 -17.51 3.33
C PHE A 105 -11.24 -16.45 4.13
N PHE A 106 -11.54 -15.31 3.53
CA PHE A 106 -12.27 -14.24 4.21
C PHE A 106 -13.76 -14.53 4.37
N SER A 107 -14.36 -15.35 3.50
CA SER A 107 -15.73 -15.83 3.72
C SER A 107 -15.88 -16.65 5.01
N ILE A 108 -14.77 -17.19 5.51
CA ILE A 108 -14.70 -17.91 6.81
C ILE A 108 -14.31 -16.96 7.94
N LEU A 109 -13.28 -16.12 7.73
CA LEU A 109 -12.72 -15.28 8.80
C LEU A 109 -13.68 -14.19 9.27
N GLU A 110 -14.33 -13.48 8.35
CA GLU A 110 -15.23 -12.38 8.72
C GLU A 110 -16.42 -12.86 9.57
N PRO A 111 -17.19 -13.89 9.20
CA PRO A 111 -18.25 -14.42 10.06
C PRO A 111 -17.72 -15.02 11.37
N TYR A 112 -16.53 -15.62 11.37
CA TYR A 112 -15.92 -16.15 12.58
C TYR A 112 -15.68 -15.05 13.60
N VAL A 113 -15.00 -13.98 13.20
CA VAL A 113 -14.70 -12.84 14.08
C VAL A 113 -16.00 -12.16 14.55
N ALA A 114 -16.96 -11.96 13.62
CA ALA A 114 -18.25 -11.36 13.93
C ALA A 114 -19.04 -12.19 14.95
N ALA A 115 -19.06 -13.51 14.83
CA ALA A 115 -19.72 -14.41 15.76
C ALA A 115 -19.12 -14.32 17.18
N VAL A 116 -17.80 -14.22 17.29
CA VAL A 116 -17.11 -14.04 18.58
C VAL A 116 -17.40 -12.66 19.16
N ALA A 117 -17.27 -11.60 18.35
CA ALA A 117 -17.42 -10.21 18.79
C ALA A 117 -18.85 -9.89 19.26
N LYS A 118 -19.86 -10.50 18.63
CA LYS A 118 -21.29 -10.32 18.94
C LYS A 118 -21.88 -11.43 19.82
N SER A 119 -21.03 -12.23 20.47
CA SER A 119 -21.50 -13.28 21.38
C SER A 119 -22.31 -12.69 22.50
N SER A 120 -23.47 -13.30 22.80
CA SER A 120 -24.33 -12.95 23.96
C SER A 120 -23.79 -13.50 25.30
N ALA A 121 -22.68 -14.24 25.29
CA ALA A 121 -22.06 -14.77 26.48
C ALA A 121 -21.47 -13.64 27.33
N SER A 122 -21.67 -13.71 28.64
CA SER A 122 -21.09 -12.75 29.60
C SER A 122 -19.55 -12.84 29.69
N LYS A 123 -18.99 -13.93 29.20
CA LYS A 123 -17.54 -14.20 29.16
C LYS A 123 -17.22 -15.12 28.01
N ILE A 124 -16.25 -14.73 27.18
CA ILE A 124 -15.72 -15.55 26.09
C ILE A 124 -14.44 -16.28 26.54
N SER A 125 -14.22 -17.49 26.02
CA SER A 125 -13.01 -18.26 26.27
C SER A 125 -11.84 -17.76 25.45
N LYS A 126 -10.63 -18.25 25.74
CA LYS A 126 -9.44 -18.00 24.89
C LYS A 126 -9.40 -18.92 23.65
N GLN A 127 -10.27 -19.93 23.58
CA GLN A 127 -10.23 -20.95 22.53
C GLN A 127 -10.54 -20.41 21.14
N TRP A 128 -11.30 -19.32 21.04
CA TRP A 128 -11.54 -18.69 19.75
C TRP A 128 -10.26 -18.26 19.03
N LYS A 129 -9.23 -17.82 19.79
CA LYS A 129 -7.94 -17.45 19.20
C LYS A 129 -7.20 -18.67 18.64
N VAL A 130 -7.28 -19.81 19.35
CA VAL A 130 -6.67 -21.06 18.90
C VAL A 130 -7.35 -21.54 17.62
N GLY A 131 -8.68 -21.54 17.56
CA GLY A 131 -9.42 -21.89 16.36
C GLY A 131 -9.16 -20.92 15.21
N PHE A 132 -9.12 -19.63 15.48
CA PHE A 132 -8.82 -18.60 14.49
C PHE A 132 -7.40 -18.75 13.93
N GLN A 133 -6.39 -18.98 14.81
CA GLN A 133 -5.02 -19.25 14.38
C GLN A 133 -4.93 -20.49 13.48
N GLY A 134 -5.66 -21.56 13.81
CA GLY A 134 -5.70 -22.75 12.95
C GLY A 134 -6.24 -22.47 11.55
N VAL A 135 -7.19 -21.55 11.41
CA VAL A 135 -7.65 -21.11 10.08
C VAL A 135 -6.57 -20.27 9.38
N LEU A 136 -5.92 -19.33 10.08
CA LEU A 136 -4.80 -18.57 9.52
C LEU A 136 -3.69 -19.49 9.00
N ASP A 137 -3.28 -20.46 9.82
CA ASP A 137 -2.19 -21.38 9.47
C ASP A 137 -2.55 -22.29 8.29
N ALA A 138 -3.82 -22.68 8.17
CA ALA A 138 -4.29 -23.49 7.04
C ALA A 138 -4.22 -22.75 5.69
N TYR A 139 -4.46 -21.43 5.67
CA TYR A 139 -4.52 -20.63 4.45
C TYR A 139 -3.23 -19.86 4.16
N LEU A 140 -2.46 -19.49 5.18
CA LEU A 140 -1.26 -18.67 5.05
C LEU A 140 0.03 -19.43 5.34
N GLY A 141 -0.06 -20.61 5.97
CA GLY A 141 1.07 -21.35 6.52
C GLY A 141 1.33 -21.05 7.99
N GLU A 142 2.04 -21.96 8.64
CA GLU A 142 2.42 -21.82 10.05
C GLU A 142 3.64 -20.90 10.17
N CYS A 143 3.52 -19.86 11.00
CA CYS A 143 4.64 -18.98 11.29
C CYS A 143 5.76 -19.73 12.02
N PRO A 144 6.99 -19.80 11.47
CA PRO A 144 8.07 -20.55 12.07
C PRO A 144 8.53 -19.93 13.39
N GLU A 145 8.74 -20.74 14.43
CA GLU A 145 9.40 -20.30 15.67
C GLU A 145 10.90 -20.04 15.44
N SER A 146 11.52 -20.86 14.59
CA SER A 146 12.91 -20.71 14.14
C SER A 146 13.09 -21.33 12.75
N PHE A 147 14.08 -20.82 12.00
CA PHE A 147 14.40 -21.28 10.66
C PHE A 147 15.90 -21.13 10.37
N LYS A 148 16.40 -21.82 9.34
CA LYS A 148 17.76 -21.67 8.83
C LYS A 148 17.77 -20.75 7.62
N TYR A 149 18.66 -19.77 7.60
CA TYR A 149 18.90 -18.89 6.47
C TYR A 149 20.41 -18.64 6.32
N GLU A 150 20.97 -18.84 5.13
CA GLU A 150 22.41 -18.72 4.84
C GLU A 150 23.29 -19.46 5.87
N GLY A 151 22.88 -20.67 6.29
CA GLY A 151 23.63 -21.52 7.23
C GLY A 151 23.53 -21.13 8.71
N LYS A 152 22.79 -20.09 9.06
CA LYS A 152 22.54 -19.65 10.44
C LYS A 152 21.11 -19.96 10.85
N THR A 153 20.90 -20.18 12.14
CA THR A 153 19.57 -20.34 12.72
C THR A 153 19.09 -19.01 13.27
N TYR A 154 17.87 -18.63 12.90
CA TYR A 154 17.21 -17.41 13.34
C TYR A 154 15.84 -17.72 13.93
N THR A 155 15.39 -16.85 14.84
CA THR A 155 13.97 -16.63 15.09
C THR A 155 13.51 -15.44 14.23
N PRO A 156 12.20 -15.23 13.98
CA PRO A 156 11.73 -14.07 13.23
C PRO A 156 12.28 -12.73 13.78
N LYS A 157 12.36 -12.58 15.11
CA LYS A 157 12.92 -11.37 15.74
C LYS A 157 14.42 -11.19 15.50
N THR A 158 15.21 -12.26 15.62
CA THR A 158 16.64 -12.16 15.38
C THR A 158 16.98 -11.97 13.91
N PHE A 159 16.14 -12.47 13.01
CA PHE A 159 16.27 -12.21 11.58
C PHE A 159 15.96 -10.74 11.26
N ALA A 160 14.82 -10.20 11.72
CA ALA A 160 14.49 -8.78 11.56
C ALA A 160 15.61 -7.86 12.07
N ALA A 161 16.17 -8.16 13.25
CA ALA A 161 17.31 -7.42 13.81
C ALA A 161 18.58 -7.50 12.93
N SER A 162 18.77 -8.61 12.20
CA SER A 162 19.93 -8.78 11.30
C SER A 162 19.84 -8.02 10.00
N LEU A 163 18.64 -7.57 9.60
CA LEU A 163 18.40 -6.79 8.38
C LEU A 163 18.97 -5.36 8.45
N GLY A 164 19.34 -4.91 9.66
CA GLY A 164 19.97 -3.61 9.87
C GLY A 164 19.03 -2.43 9.74
N LEU A 165 17.73 -2.63 9.70
CA LEU A 165 16.73 -1.56 9.69
C LEU A 165 16.67 -0.89 11.08
N ASN A 166 16.52 0.44 11.08
CA ASN A 166 16.13 1.18 12.28
C ASN A 166 14.69 1.64 12.09
N PHE A 167 13.76 1.00 12.77
CA PHE A 167 12.34 1.23 12.58
C PHE A 167 11.88 2.65 12.95
N ASP A 168 12.63 3.35 13.79
CA ASP A 168 12.37 4.76 14.13
C ASP A 168 12.72 5.72 12.99
N ASP A 169 13.34 5.23 11.91
CA ASP A 169 13.65 6.03 10.74
C ASP A 169 12.46 6.16 9.77
N TYR A 170 11.39 5.39 9.97
CA TYR A 170 10.25 5.37 9.05
C TYR A 170 9.08 6.16 9.60
N VAL A 171 8.58 7.06 8.79
CA VAL A 171 7.43 7.93 9.12
C VAL A 171 6.41 7.90 8.00
N THR A 172 5.14 8.07 8.35
CA THR A 172 4.06 8.26 7.39
C THR A 172 3.74 9.73 7.21
N VAL A 173 3.39 10.13 5.98
CA VAL A 173 3.13 11.50 5.57
C VAL A 173 1.81 11.55 4.82
N THR A 174 1.00 12.55 5.11
CA THR A 174 -0.28 12.85 4.47
C THR A 174 -0.46 14.35 4.27
N SER A 175 -1.56 14.77 3.60
CA SER A 175 -1.82 16.19 3.34
C SER A 175 -3.31 16.49 3.30
N TYR A 176 -3.88 16.96 4.42
CA TYR A 176 -5.29 17.33 4.55
C TYR A 176 -5.46 18.60 5.40
N THR A 177 -6.50 19.39 5.12
CA THR A 177 -6.72 20.69 5.76
C THR A 177 -7.59 20.65 7.01
N HIS A 178 -8.30 19.52 7.27
CA HIS A 178 -9.13 19.36 8.46
C HIS A 178 -8.32 19.16 9.75
N HIS A 179 -7.01 18.92 9.65
CA HIS A 179 -6.05 18.97 10.74
C HIS A 179 -4.95 20.00 10.46
N PRO A 180 -4.36 20.62 11.50
CA PRO A 180 -3.26 21.57 11.31
C PRO A 180 -2.06 20.92 10.62
N PHE A 181 -1.45 21.65 9.68
CA PHE A 181 -0.16 21.21 9.11
C PHE A 181 0.95 21.23 10.18
N TRP A 182 1.95 20.38 9.96
CA TRP A 182 3.11 20.17 10.85
C TRP A 182 2.74 19.52 12.19
N THR A 183 1.60 18.87 12.24
CA THR A 183 1.15 18.01 13.34
C THR A 183 0.96 16.60 12.85
N GLN A 184 0.71 15.69 13.77
CA GLN A 184 0.39 14.30 13.45
C GLN A 184 -1.06 14.00 13.80
N PHE A 185 -1.71 13.21 12.96
CA PHE A 185 -3.04 12.65 13.24
C PHE A 185 -3.17 11.27 12.60
N ALA A 186 -4.14 10.48 13.05
CA ALA A 186 -4.48 9.21 12.39
C ALA A 186 -5.45 9.50 11.24
N VAL A 187 -5.04 9.18 10.00
CA VAL A 187 -5.92 9.35 8.83
C VAL A 187 -7.18 8.50 9.01
N GLU A 188 -8.35 9.10 8.84
CA GLU A 188 -9.66 8.51 9.14
C GLU A 188 -10.14 7.63 7.98
N VAL A 189 -9.45 6.51 7.75
CA VAL A 189 -9.84 5.47 6.80
C VAL A 189 -9.89 4.11 7.48
N GLN A 190 -10.72 3.20 6.96
CA GLN A 190 -10.98 1.91 7.61
C GLN A 190 -9.73 1.02 7.71
N ASP A 191 -8.84 1.11 6.74
CA ASP A 191 -7.63 0.29 6.68
C ASP A 191 -6.51 0.82 7.59
N ASN A 192 -6.65 2.05 8.10
CA ASN A 192 -5.82 2.60 9.17
C ASN A 192 -6.28 2.16 10.59
N TRP A 193 -6.67 0.91 10.73
CA TRP A 193 -7.32 0.33 11.92
C TRP A 193 -6.46 0.33 13.18
N ARG A 194 -5.11 0.34 13.06
CA ARG A 194 -4.19 0.50 14.21
C ARG A 194 -4.06 1.96 14.65
N LEU A 195 -4.57 2.91 13.87
CA LEU A 195 -4.52 4.34 14.11
C LEU A 195 -3.08 4.90 14.30
N PRO A 196 -2.10 4.48 13.49
CA PRO A 196 -0.81 5.15 13.49
C PRO A 196 -0.97 6.61 13.10
N LEU A 197 -0.05 7.44 13.58
CA LEU A 197 -0.07 8.87 13.31
C LEU A 197 0.76 9.18 12.05
N SER A 198 0.15 9.87 11.08
CA SER A 198 0.82 10.40 9.89
C SER A 198 1.12 11.88 10.06
N TRP A 199 2.28 12.31 9.60
CA TRP A 199 2.64 13.74 9.55
C TRP A 199 1.81 14.45 8.50
N ASN A 200 1.08 15.47 8.91
CA ASN A 200 0.30 16.31 8.02
C ASN A 200 1.14 17.48 7.51
N VAL A 201 1.40 17.52 6.23
CA VAL A 201 2.18 18.57 5.58
C VAL A 201 1.40 19.20 4.42
N PRO A 202 1.69 20.46 4.01
CA PRO A 202 1.11 21.00 2.77
C PRO A 202 1.38 20.09 1.56
N MET A 203 0.46 20.04 0.60
CA MET A 203 0.56 19.19 -0.58
C MET A 203 1.86 19.42 -1.37
N GLU A 204 2.32 20.66 -1.49
CA GLU A 204 3.60 20.98 -2.13
C GLU A 204 4.78 20.31 -1.40
N ASP A 205 4.79 20.38 -0.06
CA ASP A 205 5.85 19.76 0.74
C ASP A 205 5.75 18.24 0.72
N MET A 206 4.52 17.67 0.65
CA MET A 206 4.28 16.23 0.43
C MET A 206 4.95 15.77 -0.88
N MET A 207 4.76 16.50 -1.98
CA MET A 207 5.36 16.17 -3.27
C MET A 207 6.88 16.37 -3.28
N ARG A 208 7.39 17.44 -2.63
CA ARG A 208 8.83 17.67 -2.46
C ARG A 208 9.53 16.55 -1.70
N ILE A 209 8.86 15.94 -0.74
CA ILE A 209 9.40 14.77 -0.01
C ILE A 209 9.57 13.61 -0.96
N ILE A 210 8.58 13.30 -1.80
CA ILE A 210 8.66 12.22 -2.79
C ILE A 210 9.82 12.46 -3.77
N ASP A 211 9.88 13.65 -4.37
CA ASP A 211 10.95 14.00 -5.32
C ASP A 211 12.33 13.86 -4.67
N ASN A 212 12.52 14.46 -3.48
CA ASN A 212 13.80 14.39 -2.78
C ASN A 212 14.19 12.94 -2.39
N ALA A 213 13.22 12.13 -1.99
CA ALA A 213 13.47 10.73 -1.67
C ALA A 213 14.01 9.98 -2.90
N LEU A 214 13.33 10.08 -4.03
CA LEU A 214 13.70 9.40 -5.26
C LEU A 214 15.05 9.87 -5.82
N GLU A 215 15.32 11.18 -5.79
CA GLU A 215 16.59 11.79 -6.22
C GLU A 215 17.77 11.30 -5.34
N ASN A 216 17.53 10.98 -4.09
CA ASN A 216 18.53 10.43 -3.16
C ASN A 216 18.52 8.90 -3.09
N GLY A 217 17.84 8.22 -4.02
CA GLY A 217 17.82 6.77 -4.16
C GLY A 217 17.06 6.06 -3.02
N TYR A 218 16.07 6.71 -2.42
CA TYR A 218 15.08 6.10 -1.55
C TYR A 218 13.81 5.78 -2.34
N CYS A 219 13.02 4.83 -1.83
CA CYS A 219 11.69 4.52 -2.35
C CYS A 219 10.60 5.11 -1.45
N ILE A 220 9.34 4.96 -1.87
CA ILE A 220 8.15 5.41 -1.14
C ILE A 220 7.15 4.24 -1.12
N ALA A 221 6.70 3.80 0.05
CA ALA A 221 5.55 2.92 0.16
C ALA A 221 4.29 3.79 0.12
N TRP A 222 3.65 3.84 -1.04
CA TRP A 222 2.54 4.74 -1.36
C TRP A 222 1.20 4.03 -1.16
N GLY A 223 0.27 4.69 -0.48
CA GLY A 223 -1.15 4.35 -0.39
C GLY A 223 -2.00 5.42 -1.06
N GLY A 224 -2.98 5.01 -1.85
CA GLY A 224 -3.83 5.95 -2.54
C GLY A 224 -4.93 5.33 -3.37
N ASP A 225 -5.63 6.19 -4.08
CA ASP A 225 -6.79 5.85 -4.91
C ASP A 225 -6.34 5.49 -6.34
N VAL A 226 -6.73 4.30 -6.77
CA VAL A 226 -6.53 3.80 -8.14
C VAL A 226 -7.86 3.47 -8.83
N SER A 227 -9.00 3.83 -8.22
CA SER A 227 -10.33 3.63 -8.79
C SER A 227 -10.64 4.61 -9.92
N GLU A 228 -9.85 5.67 -10.04
CA GLU A 228 -9.95 6.73 -11.01
C GLU A 228 -9.91 6.26 -12.47
N GLU A 229 -10.66 6.93 -13.35
CA GLU A 229 -10.65 6.61 -14.80
C GLU A 229 -9.27 6.75 -15.44
N GLY A 230 -8.43 7.64 -14.89
CA GLY A 230 -7.07 7.89 -15.36
C GLY A 230 -6.05 6.83 -15.01
N PHE A 231 -6.37 5.91 -14.09
CA PHE A 231 -5.55 4.75 -13.79
C PHE A 231 -5.80 3.65 -14.82
N THR A 232 -4.98 3.58 -15.86
CA THR A 232 -5.14 2.60 -16.94
C THR A 232 -4.61 1.23 -16.53
N ARG A 233 -5.09 0.18 -17.19
CA ARG A 233 -4.56 -1.18 -16.96
C ARG A 233 -3.30 -1.50 -17.78
N THR A 234 -2.91 -0.61 -18.65
CA THR A 234 -1.73 -0.73 -19.52
C THR A 234 -0.45 -0.30 -18.81
N GLY A 235 -0.56 0.46 -17.71
CA GLY A 235 0.57 0.90 -16.91
C GLY A 235 0.81 2.41 -16.96
N LEU A 236 -0.21 3.19 -17.31
CA LEU A 236 -0.18 4.66 -17.29
C LEU A 236 -1.23 5.19 -16.31
N ALA A 237 -0.93 6.31 -15.63
CA ALA A 237 -1.90 6.97 -14.77
C ALA A 237 -1.81 8.50 -14.89
N TYR A 238 -2.98 9.13 -15.09
CA TYR A 238 -3.17 10.55 -15.34
C TYR A 238 -4.27 11.13 -14.45
N ALA A 239 -4.07 12.33 -13.91
CA ALA A 239 -5.13 13.10 -13.26
C ALA A 239 -6.01 13.79 -14.33
N ILE A 240 -6.96 13.07 -14.92
CA ILE A 240 -7.69 13.52 -16.10
C ILE A 240 -8.55 14.75 -15.79
N ASP A 241 -8.41 15.81 -16.60
CA ASP A 241 -9.36 16.90 -16.66
C ASP A 241 -10.55 16.49 -17.54
N THR A 242 -11.55 15.87 -16.94
CA THR A 242 -12.74 15.39 -17.65
C THR A 242 -13.49 16.52 -18.38
N LYS A 243 -13.47 17.75 -17.85
CA LYS A 243 -14.11 18.92 -18.49
C LYS A 243 -13.36 19.35 -19.75
N LYS A 244 -12.03 19.36 -19.71
CA LYS A 244 -11.20 19.66 -20.87
C LYS A 244 -11.17 18.51 -21.86
N ALA A 245 -11.06 17.27 -21.39
CA ALA A 245 -11.16 16.09 -22.26
C ALA A 245 -12.50 16.06 -23.03
N GLN A 246 -13.57 16.50 -22.38
CA GLN A 246 -14.87 16.70 -23.00
C GLN A 246 -14.89 17.81 -24.05
N SER A 247 -14.19 18.93 -23.82
CA SER A 247 -14.14 20.07 -24.77
C SER A 247 -13.27 19.80 -26.00
N LEU A 248 -12.27 18.94 -25.89
CA LEU A 248 -11.43 18.52 -27.04
C LEU A 248 -12.21 17.63 -28.03
N ALA A 249 -13.29 17.05 -27.60
CA ALA A 249 -14.05 16.05 -28.34
C ALA A 249 -15.35 16.59 -28.99
N GLY A 250 -15.71 17.87 -28.86
CA GLY A 250 -16.90 18.49 -29.47
C GLY A 250 -18.17 17.72 -29.13
N SER A 251 -18.88 17.21 -30.17
CA SER A 251 -20.06 16.32 -30.01
C SER A 251 -19.76 15.01 -29.27
N ASP A 252 -18.50 14.74 -28.90
CA ASP A 252 -18.04 13.48 -28.28
C ASP A 252 -18.17 13.45 -26.74
N MET A 253 -18.57 14.56 -26.07
CA MET A 253 -18.88 14.50 -24.64
C MET A 253 -19.95 13.45 -24.32
N ALA A 254 -21.02 13.43 -25.11
CA ALA A 254 -22.06 12.42 -25.01
C ALA A 254 -21.54 11.01 -25.37
N ARG A 255 -20.48 10.94 -26.16
CA ARG A 255 -19.80 9.71 -26.55
C ARG A 255 -18.88 9.23 -25.45
N TRP A 256 -18.08 10.11 -24.82
CA TRP A 256 -17.23 9.76 -23.68
C TRP A 256 -18.02 9.16 -22.51
N LEU A 257 -19.15 9.77 -22.14
CA LEU A 257 -20.03 9.28 -21.09
C LEU A 257 -20.65 7.89 -21.40
N LYS A 258 -20.72 7.52 -22.67
CA LYS A 258 -21.24 6.22 -23.13
C LYS A 258 -20.16 5.16 -23.29
N LEU A 259 -18.88 5.54 -23.25
CA LEU A 259 -17.78 4.59 -23.39
C LEU A 259 -17.66 3.70 -22.15
N THR A 260 -17.41 2.43 -22.37
CA THR A 260 -17.01 1.50 -21.30
C THR A 260 -15.66 1.89 -20.75
N ARG A 261 -15.32 1.44 -19.53
CA ARG A 261 -14.01 1.67 -18.92
C ARG A 261 -12.87 1.22 -19.87
N THR A 262 -13.01 0.07 -20.52
CA THR A 262 -12.01 -0.42 -21.49
C THR A 262 -11.83 0.52 -22.67
N GLN A 263 -12.93 1.06 -23.22
CA GLN A 263 -12.86 2.01 -24.34
C GLN A 263 -12.23 3.34 -23.92
N LYS A 264 -12.51 3.83 -22.71
CA LYS A 264 -11.87 5.01 -22.13
C LYS A 264 -10.37 4.77 -21.96
N THR A 265 -9.98 3.63 -21.40
CA THR A 265 -8.57 3.24 -21.25
C THR A 265 -7.85 3.25 -22.61
N SER A 266 -8.39 2.60 -23.62
CA SER A 266 -7.77 2.56 -24.96
C SER A 266 -7.63 3.96 -25.58
N MET A 267 -8.59 4.84 -25.33
CA MET A 267 -8.53 6.23 -25.80
C MET A 267 -7.44 7.02 -25.05
N LEU A 268 -7.33 6.86 -23.74
CA LEU A 268 -6.28 7.49 -22.93
C LEU A 268 -4.89 7.00 -23.33
N ASP A 269 -4.73 5.71 -23.57
CA ASP A 269 -3.48 5.13 -24.04
C ASP A 269 -3.08 5.67 -25.40
N SER A 270 -4.05 5.90 -26.31
CA SER A 270 -3.78 6.51 -27.62
C SER A 270 -3.40 7.99 -27.54
N LEU A 271 -3.91 8.71 -26.54
CA LEU A 271 -3.56 10.13 -26.30
C LEU A 271 -2.20 10.27 -25.61
N GLY A 272 -1.82 9.31 -24.79
CA GLY A 272 -0.54 9.29 -24.07
C GLY A 272 -0.27 10.59 -23.31
N CYS A 273 0.88 11.20 -23.54
CA CYS A 273 1.32 12.44 -22.87
C CYS A 273 0.44 13.67 -23.16
N THR A 274 -0.45 13.59 -24.16
CA THR A 274 -1.37 14.69 -24.51
C THR A 274 -2.70 14.66 -23.74
N VAL A 275 -2.90 13.70 -22.84
CA VAL A 275 -4.07 13.66 -21.96
C VAL A 275 -4.15 14.96 -21.16
N PRO A 276 -5.28 15.71 -21.25
CA PRO A 276 -5.43 16.91 -20.42
C PRO A 276 -5.57 16.51 -18.95
N GLU A 277 -4.76 17.12 -18.11
CA GLU A 277 -4.78 16.87 -16.67
C GLU A 277 -5.25 18.08 -15.88
N ILE A 278 -5.93 17.82 -14.77
CA ILE A 278 -6.11 18.83 -13.71
C ILE A 278 -4.75 19.11 -13.06
N VAL A 279 -4.61 20.33 -12.56
CA VAL A 279 -3.56 20.67 -11.59
C VAL A 279 -4.20 20.59 -10.21
N PRO A 280 -3.90 19.57 -9.40
CA PRO A 280 -4.52 19.40 -8.10
C PRO A 280 -4.22 20.58 -7.18
N THR A 281 -5.19 20.93 -6.34
CA THR A 281 -5.01 21.91 -5.25
C THR A 281 -5.22 21.23 -3.90
N GLN A 282 -4.78 21.88 -2.84
CA GLN A 282 -4.97 21.42 -1.47
C GLN A 282 -6.46 21.27 -1.13
N GLU A 283 -7.28 22.24 -1.60
CA GLU A 283 -8.71 22.27 -1.37
C GLU A 283 -9.41 21.13 -2.12
N MET A 284 -9.05 20.87 -3.37
CA MET A 284 -9.58 19.74 -4.14
C MET A 284 -9.31 18.40 -3.47
N ARG A 285 -8.11 18.22 -2.91
CA ARG A 285 -7.79 16.99 -2.17
C ARG A 285 -8.69 16.81 -0.95
N GLN A 286 -8.88 17.89 -0.17
CA GLN A 286 -9.75 17.84 1.01
C GLN A 286 -11.20 17.57 0.61
N GLU A 287 -11.73 18.27 -0.39
CA GLU A 287 -13.11 18.07 -0.88
C GLU A 287 -13.35 16.63 -1.33
N ARG A 288 -12.40 16.06 -2.08
CA ARG A 288 -12.50 14.67 -2.57
C ARG A 288 -12.39 13.64 -1.44
N PHE A 289 -11.63 13.91 -0.40
CA PHE A 289 -11.57 13.07 0.79
C PHE A 289 -12.89 13.12 1.58
N ASP A 290 -13.44 14.33 1.78
CA ASP A 290 -14.66 14.53 2.56
C ASP A 290 -15.92 13.98 1.85
N ASN A 291 -15.94 13.96 0.52
CA ASN A 291 -17.09 13.53 -0.29
C ASN A 291 -16.95 12.09 -0.85
N TRP A 292 -15.89 11.36 -0.46
CA TRP A 292 -15.59 9.98 -0.85
C TRP A 292 -15.21 9.78 -2.33
N GLU A 293 -14.82 10.83 -3.03
CA GLU A 293 -14.20 10.71 -4.35
C GLU A 293 -12.74 10.23 -4.27
N LEU A 294 -12.10 10.42 -3.13
CA LEU A 294 -10.75 9.92 -2.83
C LEU A 294 -10.86 8.84 -1.76
N THR A 295 -10.56 7.60 -2.12
CA THR A 295 -10.67 6.43 -1.26
C THR A 295 -9.33 5.73 -1.08
N ASP A 296 -9.21 4.94 0.00
CA ASP A 296 -8.02 4.13 0.27
C ASP A 296 -8.17 2.77 -0.42
N ASP A 297 -7.63 2.65 -1.63
CA ASP A 297 -7.88 1.50 -2.48
C ASP A 297 -6.67 0.58 -2.64
N HIS A 298 -5.45 1.13 -2.68
CA HIS A 298 -4.32 0.35 -3.14
C HIS A 298 -2.98 0.84 -2.61
N GLY A 299 -2.11 -0.12 -2.26
CA GLY A 299 -0.72 0.11 -1.91
C GLY A 299 0.23 -0.23 -3.05
N MET A 300 1.18 0.65 -3.36
CA MET A 300 2.20 0.46 -4.40
C MET A 300 3.56 1.02 -3.97
N LEU A 301 4.63 0.66 -4.69
CA LEU A 301 5.99 1.16 -4.42
C LEU A 301 6.40 2.18 -5.48
N ILE A 302 6.63 3.44 -5.09
CA ILE A 302 7.27 4.43 -5.96
C ILE A 302 8.78 4.29 -5.81
N PHE A 303 9.49 4.05 -6.93
CA PHE A 303 10.91 3.71 -6.88
C PHE A 303 11.80 4.53 -7.83
N GLY A 304 11.22 5.41 -8.65
CA GLY A 304 12.01 6.20 -9.58
C GLY A 304 11.22 7.29 -10.28
N ILE A 305 11.94 8.06 -11.11
CA ILE A 305 11.40 9.12 -11.98
C ILE A 305 11.82 8.78 -13.42
N ALA A 306 10.86 8.90 -14.34
CA ALA A 306 11.09 8.78 -15.78
C ALA A 306 10.61 10.04 -16.49
N LYS A 307 11.12 10.25 -17.70
CA LYS A 307 10.67 11.32 -18.62
C LYS A 307 10.27 10.72 -19.94
N ASP A 308 9.18 11.22 -20.51
CA ASP A 308 8.81 10.89 -21.87
C ASP A 308 9.65 11.68 -22.89
N GLN A 309 9.41 11.43 -24.16
CA GLN A 309 10.10 12.11 -25.29
C GLN A 309 9.83 13.62 -25.36
N ASN A 310 8.81 14.12 -24.65
CA ASN A 310 8.46 15.54 -24.57
C ASN A 310 9.00 16.19 -23.28
N GLY A 311 9.68 15.43 -22.44
CA GLY A 311 10.23 15.88 -21.16
C GLY A 311 9.25 15.91 -20.00
N LYS A 312 8.02 15.38 -20.17
CA LYS A 312 7.05 15.23 -19.07
C LYS A 312 7.54 14.17 -18.09
N GLU A 313 7.52 14.49 -16.80
CA GLU A 313 7.98 13.61 -15.74
C GLU A 313 6.86 12.71 -15.25
N TYR A 314 7.24 11.47 -14.94
CA TYR A 314 6.40 10.45 -14.34
C TYR A 314 7.13 9.79 -13.18
N TYR A 315 6.39 9.41 -12.15
CA TYR A 315 6.90 8.46 -11.17
C TYR A 315 6.81 7.04 -11.73
N MET A 316 7.86 6.28 -11.50
CA MET A 316 7.89 4.84 -11.78
C MET A 316 7.39 4.10 -10.54
N VAL A 317 6.29 3.38 -10.70
CA VAL A 317 5.56 2.75 -9.59
C VAL A 317 5.41 1.26 -9.85
N LYS A 318 5.93 0.43 -8.96
CA LYS A 318 5.79 -1.03 -9.00
C LYS A 318 4.44 -1.42 -8.40
N ASN A 319 3.67 -2.21 -9.14
CA ASN A 319 2.45 -2.84 -8.68
C ASN A 319 2.71 -4.30 -8.27
N SER A 320 1.83 -4.84 -7.45
CA SER A 320 1.86 -6.23 -6.98
C SER A 320 0.96 -7.18 -7.79
N TRP A 321 0.65 -6.84 -9.05
CA TRP A 321 -0.18 -7.68 -9.95
C TRP A 321 0.64 -8.53 -10.92
N GLY A 322 1.93 -8.75 -10.64
CA GLY A 322 2.86 -9.44 -11.51
C GLY A 322 3.28 -8.62 -12.73
N GLU A 323 3.94 -9.27 -13.68
CA GLU A 323 4.39 -8.63 -14.93
C GLU A 323 3.22 -8.39 -15.91
N THR A 324 2.21 -7.62 -15.47
CA THR A 324 1.03 -7.27 -16.27
C THR A 324 1.21 -5.94 -16.99
N GLY A 325 0.35 -5.68 -17.99
CA GLY A 325 0.36 -4.44 -18.77
C GLY A 325 1.55 -4.32 -19.73
N ASP A 326 1.62 -3.20 -20.44
CA ASP A 326 2.65 -2.95 -21.46
C ASP A 326 4.05 -2.75 -20.86
N TYR A 327 4.12 -2.36 -19.58
CA TYR A 327 5.34 -2.08 -18.84
C TYR A 327 5.66 -3.12 -17.76
N LYS A 328 5.15 -4.35 -17.92
CA LYS A 328 5.51 -5.51 -17.07
C LYS A 328 5.39 -5.24 -15.57
N GLY A 329 4.22 -4.79 -15.11
CA GLY A 329 3.94 -4.53 -13.71
C GLY A 329 4.42 -3.19 -13.17
N ILE A 330 4.97 -2.34 -14.03
CA ILE A 330 5.33 -0.95 -13.70
C ILE A 330 4.26 0.00 -14.24
N TRP A 331 3.88 0.97 -13.43
CA TRP A 331 3.05 2.10 -13.81
C TRP A 331 3.87 3.37 -13.90
N TYR A 332 3.64 4.16 -14.93
CA TYR A 332 4.16 5.52 -15.06
C TYR A 332 3.03 6.48 -14.70
N MET A 333 3.11 7.04 -13.51
CA MET A 333 2.08 7.93 -12.95
C MET A 333 2.54 9.37 -13.03
N THR A 334 1.69 10.26 -13.53
CA THR A 334 2.03 11.69 -13.54
C THR A 334 2.10 12.25 -12.13
N LYS A 335 2.88 13.32 -11.95
CA LYS A 335 2.96 14.02 -10.66
C LYS A 335 1.59 14.54 -10.22
N ASN A 336 0.75 14.96 -11.17
CA ASN A 336 -0.61 15.39 -10.88
C ASN A 336 -1.48 14.22 -10.37
N PHE A 337 -1.32 13.02 -10.95
CA PHE A 337 -2.04 11.84 -10.45
C PHE A 337 -1.66 11.52 -9.00
N ILE A 338 -0.37 11.46 -8.70
CA ILE A 338 0.10 11.21 -7.33
C ILE A 338 -0.34 12.33 -6.39
N ALA A 339 -0.21 13.60 -6.78
CA ALA A 339 -0.67 14.72 -5.94
C ALA A 339 -2.17 14.68 -5.65
N ALA A 340 -3.00 14.27 -6.62
CA ALA A 340 -4.45 14.18 -6.47
C ALA A 340 -4.89 12.98 -5.62
N ASN A 341 -4.23 11.83 -5.77
CA ASN A 341 -4.74 10.53 -5.34
C ASN A 341 -3.96 9.88 -4.18
N THR A 342 -2.94 10.54 -3.64
CA THR A 342 -2.23 10.03 -2.45
C THR A 342 -3.12 10.10 -1.22
N MET A 343 -3.32 8.98 -0.53
CA MET A 343 -3.92 8.96 0.80
C MET A 343 -2.87 9.29 1.86
N ASP A 344 -1.88 8.44 1.97
CA ASP A 344 -0.64 8.67 2.70
C ASP A 344 0.51 7.87 2.08
N TYR A 345 1.71 8.00 2.62
CA TYR A 345 2.84 7.15 2.25
C TYR A 345 3.86 7.04 3.38
N MET A 346 4.58 5.93 3.41
CA MET A 346 5.74 5.76 4.29
C MET A 346 7.03 6.14 3.58
N VAL A 347 7.90 6.83 4.30
CA VAL A 347 9.21 7.27 3.83
C VAL A 347 10.26 7.20 4.95
N ASN A 348 11.52 6.98 4.58
CA ASN A 348 12.64 7.13 5.50
C ASN A 348 12.83 8.62 5.84
N LYS A 349 12.86 8.98 7.13
CA LYS A 349 13.01 10.38 7.57
C LYS A 349 14.28 11.04 7.03
N ASN A 350 15.34 10.26 6.71
CA ASN A 350 16.57 10.78 6.13
C ASN A 350 16.40 11.22 4.66
N ALA A 351 15.33 10.76 4.00
CA ALA A 351 14.94 11.17 2.66
C ALA A 351 14.12 12.46 2.62
N ILE A 352 13.67 12.97 3.78
CA ILE A 352 12.88 14.21 3.87
C ILE A 352 13.82 15.42 3.81
N PRO A 353 13.49 16.46 2.99
CA PRO A 353 14.26 17.71 2.95
C PRO A 353 14.49 18.32 4.33
N LYS A 354 15.68 18.85 4.58
CA LYS A 354 16.10 19.38 5.90
C LYS A 354 15.17 20.46 6.46
N ASP A 355 14.67 21.35 5.60
CA ASP A 355 13.74 22.41 5.97
C ASP A 355 12.38 21.84 6.41
N ILE A 356 11.90 20.79 5.74
CA ILE A 356 10.65 20.10 6.08
C ILE A 356 10.84 19.32 7.39
N ARG A 357 11.93 18.56 7.56
CA ARG A 357 12.23 17.87 8.83
C ARG A 357 12.24 18.83 10.02
N LYS A 358 12.85 20.00 9.84
CA LYS A 358 12.87 21.03 10.89
C LYS A 358 11.46 21.50 11.28
N LYS A 359 10.55 21.65 10.31
CA LYS A 359 9.15 22.02 10.57
C LYS A 359 8.38 20.89 11.26
N MET A 360 8.67 19.63 10.90
CA MET A 360 8.11 18.44 11.55
C MET A 360 8.69 18.18 12.94
N GLY A 361 9.85 18.72 13.28
CA GLY A 361 10.53 18.48 14.56
C GLY A 361 11.24 17.13 14.66
N ILE A 362 11.69 16.55 13.52
CA ILE A 362 12.36 15.24 13.43
C ILE A 362 13.73 15.32 12.76
#